data_53830f96b7f0abd270157f48198e1e0e
#
_entry.id   53830f96b7f0abd270157f48198e1e0e
#
_cell.length_a   1.000
_cell.length_b   1.000
_cell.length_c   1.000
_cell.angle_alpha   90.00
_cell.angle_beta   90.00
_cell.angle_gamma   90.00
#
_symmetry.space_group_name_H-M   'P 1'
#
loop_
_entity.id
_entity.type
_entity.pdbx_description
1 polymer ?
#
loop_
_entity_poly.entity_id
_entity_poly.type
_entity_poly.pdbx_seq_one_letter_code
_entity_poly.pdbx_strand_id
1 'polypeptide(L)' 'MVAVQHTSLPKKGTQCWDLLQAFLRGETLSVLTAIDKYRCYALSQRCGELRNTYGWPIVDQWIELPSGKRIKGYSL' A
#
# COMPACT_ATOMS: atom_id res chain seq x y z
N MET A 1 4.01 25.50 13.53
CA MET A 1 5.06 24.90 12.72
C MET A 1 4.54 23.65 12.03
N VAL A 2 4.80 23.57 10.78
CA VAL A 2 4.36 22.40 10.03
C VAL A 2 5.40 21.29 10.21
N ALA A 3 4.95 20.14 10.64
CA ALA A 3 5.82 18.99 10.71
C ALA A 3 6.16 18.57 9.28
N VAL A 4 7.42 18.60 8.93
CA VAL A 4 7.86 18.12 7.64
C VAL A 4 7.92 16.60 7.71
N GLN A 5 7.06 15.95 6.97
CA GLN A 5 7.15 14.51 6.84
C GLN A 5 8.23 14.18 5.85
N HIS A 6 9.26 13.50 6.34
CA HIS A 6 10.31 13.01 5.47
C HIS A 6 9.91 11.66 4.93
N THR A 7 9.54 11.64 3.66
CA THR A 7 9.34 10.38 2.96
C THR A 7 10.65 9.92 2.35
N SER A 8 10.86 8.63 2.33
CA SER A 8 12.01 8.05 1.65
C SER A 8 11.55 6.96 0.72
N LEU A 9 12.38 6.61 -0.24
CA LEU A 9 12.03 5.60 -1.23
C LEU A 9 12.59 4.25 -0.81
N PRO A 10 11.78 3.18 -0.90
CA PRO A 10 12.31 1.84 -0.74
C PRO A 10 13.33 1.54 -1.84
N LYS A 11 14.13 0.53 -1.61
CA LYS A 11 15.12 0.10 -2.59
C LYS A 11 14.40 -0.41 -3.84
N LYS A 12 14.86 0.04 -4.99
CA LYS A 12 14.31 -0.39 -6.28
C LYS A 12 14.45 -1.90 -6.42
N GLY A 13 13.39 -2.56 -6.88
CA GLY A 13 13.35 -4.01 -7.03
C GLY A 13 12.76 -4.75 -5.84
N THR A 14 12.37 -4.05 -4.78
CA THR A 14 11.70 -4.66 -3.63
C THR A 14 10.19 -4.59 -3.80
N GLN A 15 9.45 -5.41 -3.02
CA GLN A 15 7.99 -5.33 -3.00
C GLN A 15 7.49 -3.96 -2.56
N CYS A 16 8.14 -3.37 -1.56
CA CYS A 16 7.77 -2.03 -1.10
C CYS A 16 7.88 -1.01 -2.22
N TRP A 17 8.92 -1.10 -3.04
CA TRP A 17 9.08 -0.22 -4.20
C TRP A 17 7.93 -0.39 -5.19
N ASP A 18 7.62 -1.65 -5.55
CA ASP A 18 6.56 -1.94 -6.51
C ASP A 18 5.20 -1.46 -6.02
N LEU A 19 4.90 -1.71 -4.75
CA LEU A 19 3.63 -1.27 -4.15
C LEU A 19 3.55 0.25 -4.10
N LEU A 20 4.65 0.90 -3.73
CA LEU A 20 4.67 2.37 -3.68
C LEU A 20 4.43 2.96 -5.06
N GLN A 21 5.03 2.40 -6.11
CA GLN A 21 4.80 2.89 -7.47
C GLN A 21 3.33 2.77 -7.85
N ALA A 22 2.68 1.66 -7.48
CA ALA A 22 1.25 1.48 -7.71
C ALA A 22 0.44 2.55 -6.99
N PHE A 23 0.74 2.81 -5.72
CA PHE A 23 0.04 3.84 -4.95
C PHE A 23 0.24 5.23 -5.54
N LEU A 24 1.44 5.53 -6.02
CA LEU A 24 1.74 6.82 -6.63
C LEU A 24 1.00 7.02 -7.95
N ARG A 25 0.65 5.94 -8.63
CA ARG A 25 -0.21 6.00 -9.82
C ARG A 25 -1.68 6.17 -9.47
N GLY A 26 -2.04 6.20 -8.19
CA GLY A 26 -3.41 6.34 -7.75
C GLY A 26 -4.16 5.03 -7.62
N GLU A 27 -3.46 3.89 -7.61
CA GLU A 27 -4.12 2.60 -7.45
C GLU A 27 -4.51 2.35 -6.00
N THR A 28 -5.64 1.68 -5.83
CA THR A 28 -6.06 1.13 -4.56
C THR A 28 -5.77 -0.37 -4.60
N LEU A 29 -5.03 -0.87 -3.62
CA LEU A 29 -4.65 -2.27 -3.57
C LEU A 29 -5.39 -2.99 -2.46
N SER A 30 -6.05 -4.08 -2.82
CA SER A 30 -6.57 -5.03 -1.85
C SER A 30 -5.59 -6.19 -1.71
N VAL A 31 -5.82 -7.04 -0.70
CA VAL A 31 -5.01 -8.26 -0.53
C VAL A 31 -5.03 -9.08 -1.82
N LEU A 32 -6.21 -9.22 -2.43
CA LEU A 32 -6.36 -10.02 -3.65
C LEU A 32 -5.60 -9.40 -4.82
N THR A 33 -5.71 -8.08 -5.00
CA THR A 33 -5.02 -7.38 -6.07
C THR A 33 -3.50 -7.45 -5.91
N ALA A 34 -3.04 -7.31 -4.66
CA ALA A 34 -1.61 -7.36 -4.37
C ALA A 34 -1.02 -8.74 -4.68
N ILE A 35 -1.75 -9.81 -4.36
CA ILE A 35 -1.32 -11.16 -4.69
C ILE A 35 -1.28 -11.36 -6.20
N ASP A 36 -2.35 -10.95 -6.88
CA ASP A 36 -2.51 -11.18 -8.31
C ASP A 36 -1.49 -10.39 -9.15
N LYS A 37 -1.36 -9.10 -8.87
CA LYS A 37 -0.52 -8.22 -9.69
C LYS A 37 0.94 -8.17 -9.25
N TYR A 38 1.18 -8.26 -7.94
CA TYR A 38 2.51 -8.00 -7.39
C TYR A 38 3.08 -9.18 -6.63
N ARG A 39 2.33 -10.27 -6.54
CA ARG A 39 2.69 -11.48 -5.79
C ARG A 39 3.06 -11.17 -4.35
N CYS A 40 2.37 -10.19 -3.78
CA CYS A 40 2.61 -9.76 -2.42
C CYS A 40 1.59 -10.42 -1.50
N TYR A 41 2.04 -11.32 -0.65
CA TYR A 41 1.18 -12.07 0.26
C TYR A 41 1.07 -11.42 1.64
N ALA A 42 1.85 -10.37 1.88
CA ALA A 42 1.89 -9.69 3.17
C ALA A 42 1.64 -8.18 2.98
N LEU A 43 0.53 -7.84 2.30
CA LEU A 43 0.25 -6.46 1.93
C LEU A 43 0.19 -5.53 3.15
N SER A 44 -0.50 -5.94 4.23
CA SER A 44 -0.62 -5.08 5.40
C SER A 44 0.74 -4.82 6.05
N GLN A 45 1.62 -5.82 6.06
CA GLN A 45 2.97 -5.66 6.58
C GLN A 45 3.78 -4.70 5.72
N ARG A 46 3.69 -4.83 4.40
CA ARG A 46 4.41 -3.93 3.48
C ARG A 46 3.89 -2.51 3.56
N CYS A 47 2.56 -2.34 3.70
CA CYS A 47 1.97 -1.02 3.92
C CYS A 47 2.43 -0.42 5.25
N GLY A 48 2.55 -1.24 6.29
CA GLY A 48 3.11 -0.81 7.57
C GLY A 48 4.56 -0.33 7.43
N GLU A 49 5.38 -1.03 6.66
CA GLU A 49 6.75 -0.60 6.40
C GLU A 49 6.78 0.73 5.65
N LEU A 50 5.96 0.88 4.60
CA LEU A 50 5.89 2.13 3.85
C LEU A 50 5.47 3.28 4.75
N ARG A 51 4.53 3.05 5.66
CA ARG A 51 4.04 4.07 6.56
C ARG A 51 5.05 4.42 7.64
N ASN A 52 5.61 3.43 8.30
CA ASN A 52 6.45 3.63 9.49
C ASN A 52 7.93 3.82 9.18
N THR A 53 8.44 3.10 8.19
CA THR A 53 9.86 3.15 7.84
C THR A 53 10.13 4.22 6.80
N TYR A 54 9.25 4.36 5.82
CA TYR A 54 9.47 5.28 4.70
C TYR A 54 8.61 6.53 4.75
N GLY A 55 7.71 6.65 5.72
CA GLY A 55 6.97 7.88 5.98
C GLY A 55 5.84 8.18 5.02
N TRP A 56 5.37 7.21 4.24
CA TRP A 56 4.30 7.44 3.28
C TRP A 56 2.93 7.32 3.95
N PRO A 57 2.00 8.25 3.69
CA PRO A 57 0.69 8.27 4.35
C PRO A 57 -0.29 7.27 3.73
N ILE A 58 0.01 6.00 3.85
CA ILE A 58 -0.86 4.94 3.34
C ILE A 58 -2.14 4.90 4.17
N VAL A 59 -3.29 4.92 3.51
CA VAL A 59 -4.60 4.90 4.17
C VAL A 59 -5.25 3.55 4.00
N ASP A 60 -5.89 3.07 5.05
CA ASP A 60 -6.70 1.85 5.02
C ASP A 60 -8.11 2.20 4.56
N GLN A 61 -8.72 1.31 3.81
CA GLN A 61 -10.13 1.45 3.44
C GLN A 61 -10.76 0.08 3.26
N TRP A 62 -12.08 0.05 3.31
CA TRP A 62 -12.83 -1.17 3.08
C TRP A 62 -13.32 -1.19 1.64
N ILE A 63 -13.14 -2.34 1.00
CA ILE A 63 -13.58 -2.57 -0.38
C ILE A 63 -14.69 -3.61 -0.33
N GLU A 64 -15.85 -3.27 -0.86
CA GLU A 64 -16.96 -4.19 -0.92
C GLU A 64 -16.86 -5.05 -2.19
N LEU A 65 -16.95 -6.36 -1.99
CA LEU A 65 -16.93 -7.32 -3.09
C LEU A 65 -18.35 -7.55 -3.62
N PRO A 66 -18.51 -8.04 -4.86
CA PRO A 66 -19.84 -8.36 -5.39
C PRO A 66 -20.62 -9.37 -4.54
N SER A 67 -19.92 -10.19 -3.77
CA SER A 67 -20.55 -11.16 -2.87
C SER A 67 -21.14 -10.51 -1.62
N GLY A 68 -20.94 -9.22 -1.41
CA GLY A 68 -21.33 -8.50 -0.21
C GLY A 68 -20.30 -8.52 0.91
N LYS A 69 -19.23 -9.26 0.73
CA LYS A 69 -18.13 -9.26 1.71
C LYS A 69 -17.26 -8.02 1.52
N ARG A 70 -16.65 -7.59 2.62
CA ARG A 70 -15.71 -6.48 2.58
C ARG A 70 -14.31 -6.98 2.88
N ILE A 71 -13.35 -6.46 2.14
CA ILE A 71 -11.94 -6.75 2.36
C ILE A 71 -11.20 -5.43 2.54
N LYS A 72 -10.05 -5.51 3.19
CA LYS A 72 -9.25 -4.33 3.44
C LYS A 72 -8.46 -3.95 2.20
N GLY A 73 -8.45 -2.65 1.89
CA GLY A 73 -7.65 -2.10 0.81
C GLY A 73 -6.78 -0.97 1.33
N TYR A 74 -5.84 -0.57 0.51
CA TYR A 74 -4.88 0.46 0.86
C TYR A 74 -4.68 1.39 -0.34
N SER A 75 -4.45 2.67 -0.04
CA SER A 75 -4.15 3.68 -1.06
C SER A 75 -3.34 4.81 -0.44
N LEU A 76 -2.88 5.71 -1.27
CA LEU A 76 -2.28 6.97 -0.82
C LEU A 76 -3.30 8.06 -0.65
#